data_04657f9c31d5d52599f036294ead4080
#
_entry.id   04657f9c31d5d52599f036294ead4080
#
_cell.length_a   1.000
_cell.length_b   1.000
_cell.length_c   1.000
_cell.angle_alpha   90.00
_cell.angle_beta   90.00
_cell.angle_gamma   90.00
#
_symmetry.space_group_name_H-M   'P 1'
#
loop_
_entity.id
_entity.type
_entity.pdbx_description
1 polymer ?
#
loop_
_entity_poly.entity_id
_entity_poly.type
_entity_poly.pdbx_seq_one_letter_code
_entity_poly.pdbx_strand_id
1 'polypeptide(L)'
;MNASLDIRVRLFRMEEARRQTQRQLDLIDRQIIRRMTALIPTLQPKRSGYRRGKTCDQRAFLERYRMNLAAISAERQPEIDALSRKLARQDCAIAAFRERHCIDWPRAA
;
A
#
# COMPACT_ATOMS: atom_id res chain seq x y z
N MET A 1 34.01 19.88 -10.32
CA MET A 1 33.11 19.68 -10.21
C MET A 1 32.70 19.26 -9.01
N ASN A 2 31.77 19.05 -8.76
CA ASN A 2 31.33 18.98 -7.61
C ASN A 2 30.86 17.63 -7.32
N ALA A 3 31.74 16.80 -6.80
CA ALA A 3 31.40 15.46 -6.38
C ALA A 3 30.29 15.48 -5.36
N SER A 4 30.31 16.49 -4.52
CA SER A 4 29.29 16.62 -3.51
C SER A 4 27.91 16.86 -4.10
N LEU A 5 27.85 17.65 -5.15
CA LEU A 5 26.59 17.88 -5.82
C LEU A 5 26.12 16.62 -6.53
N ASP A 6 27.03 15.89 -7.16
CA ASP A 6 26.68 14.65 -7.82
C ASP A 6 26.12 13.66 -6.83
N ILE A 7 26.72 13.57 -5.66
CA ILE A 7 26.23 12.66 -4.62
C ILE A 7 24.82 13.04 -4.21
N ARG A 8 24.57 14.32 -4.04
CA ARG A 8 23.25 14.77 -3.64
C ARG A 8 22.20 14.50 -4.71
N VAL A 9 22.58 14.69 -5.97
CA VAL A 9 21.67 14.42 -7.07
C VAL A 9 21.34 12.94 -7.13
N ARG A 10 22.35 12.10 -6.93
CA ARG A 10 22.10 10.66 -6.97
C ARG A 10 21.21 10.22 -5.83
N LEU A 11 21.45 10.75 -4.63
CA LEU A 11 20.62 10.43 -3.49
C LEU A 11 19.19 10.87 -3.73
N PHE A 12 19.02 12.07 -4.28
CA PHE A 12 17.70 12.58 -4.57
C PHE A 12 16.96 11.65 -5.54
N ARG A 13 17.65 11.16 -6.56
CA ARG A 13 17.04 10.25 -7.52
C ARG A 13 16.63 8.93 -6.87
N MET A 14 17.49 8.43 -5.99
CA MET A 14 17.19 7.19 -5.30
C MET A 14 15.96 7.35 -4.41
N GLU A 15 15.89 8.47 -3.71
CA GLU A 15 14.75 8.73 -2.84
C GLU A 15 13.48 8.98 -3.64
N GLU A 16 13.61 9.58 -4.80
CA GLU A 16 12.45 9.80 -5.65
C GLU A 16 11.92 8.48 -6.19
N ALA A 17 12.83 7.58 -6.58
CA ALA A 17 12.42 6.27 -7.04
C ALA A 17 11.69 5.52 -5.93
N ARG A 18 12.16 5.65 -4.69
CA ARG A 18 11.51 5.01 -3.57
C ARG A 18 10.11 5.57 -3.35
N ARG A 19 9.97 6.89 -3.47
CA ARG A 19 8.66 7.51 -3.32
C ARG A 19 7.68 7.02 -4.38
N GLN A 20 8.19 6.77 -5.59
CA GLN A 20 7.33 6.25 -6.64
C GLN A 20 6.85 4.84 -6.33
N THR A 21 7.72 4.01 -5.79
CA THR A 21 7.33 2.67 -5.40
C THR A 21 6.26 2.73 -4.29
N GLN A 22 6.45 3.64 -3.34
CA GLN A 22 5.48 3.80 -2.27
C GLN A 22 4.13 4.26 -2.83
N ARG A 23 4.16 5.17 -3.79
CA ARG A 23 2.91 5.62 -4.42
C ARG A 23 2.18 4.51 -5.13
N GLN A 24 2.94 3.59 -5.75
CA GLN A 24 2.32 2.44 -6.39
C GLN A 24 1.63 1.53 -5.39
N LEU A 25 2.27 1.30 -4.25
CA LEU A 25 1.65 0.52 -3.19
C LEU A 25 0.38 1.21 -2.67
N ASP A 26 0.46 2.52 -2.48
CA ASP A 26 -0.68 3.27 -2.01
C ASP A 26 -1.84 3.23 -3.01
N LEU A 27 -1.50 3.23 -4.28
CA LEU A 27 -2.51 3.17 -5.32
C LEU A 27 -3.25 1.83 -5.28
N ILE A 28 -2.49 0.74 -5.10
CA ILE A 28 -3.12 -0.59 -5.00
C ILE A 28 -4.08 -0.62 -3.81
N ASP A 29 -3.64 -0.07 -2.69
CA ASP A 29 -4.47 -0.03 -1.50
C ASP A 29 -5.76 0.74 -1.76
N ARG A 30 -5.67 1.88 -2.42
CA ARG A 30 -6.85 2.66 -2.76
C ARG A 30 -7.76 1.94 -3.73
N GLN A 31 -7.18 1.18 -4.67
CA GLN A 31 -7.98 0.42 -5.60
C GLN A 31 -8.75 -0.69 -4.91
N ILE A 32 -8.11 -1.34 -3.93
CA ILE A 32 -8.79 -2.35 -3.16
C ILE A 32 -9.96 -1.73 -2.39
N ILE A 33 -9.70 -0.59 -1.76
CA ILE A 33 -10.74 0.09 -1.01
C ILE A 33 -11.91 0.47 -1.93
N ARG A 34 -11.62 0.97 -3.11
CA ARG A 34 -12.66 1.32 -4.05
C ARG A 34 -13.50 0.13 -4.47
N ARG A 35 -12.84 -0.99 -4.75
CA ARG A 35 -13.58 -2.18 -5.11
C ARG A 35 -14.48 -2.64 -3.98
N MET A 36 -13.97 -2.58 -2.75
CA MET A 36 -14.79 -2.97 -1.61
C MET A 36 -15.96 -2.02 -1.44
N THR A 37 -15.71 -0.72 -1.58
CA THR A 37 -16.77 0.25 -1.45
C THR A 37 -17.88 0.00 -2.48
N ALA A 38 -17.49 -0.33 -3.69
CA ALA A 38 -18.47 -0.60 -4.74
C ALA A 38 -19.26 -1.88 -4.47
N LEU A 39 -18.68 -2.81 -3.72
CA LEU A 39 -19.37 -4.06 -3.42
C LEU A 39 -20.31 -3.98 -2.24
N ILE A 40 -20.16 -2.98 -1.39
CA ILE A 40 -20.96 -2.90 -0.18
C ILE A 40 -22.46 -3.03 -0.43
N PRO A 41 -23.04 -2.33 -1.42
CA PRO A 41 -24.48 -2.50 -1.63
C PRO A 41 -24.90 -3.90 -1.96
N THR A 42 -24.03 -4.65 -2.65
CA THR A 42 -24.37 -6.02 -3.02
C THR A 42 -24.22 -6.98 -1.88
N LEU A 43 -23.50 -6.61 -0.84
CA LEU A 43 -23.29 -7.48 0.31
C LEU A 43 -24.38 -7.31 1.35
N GLN A 44 -25.16 -6.26 1.23
CA GLN A 44 -26.21 -6.03 2.20
C GLN A 44 -27.39 -6.94 1.93
N PRO A 45 -28.11 -7.32 2.98
CA PRO A 45 -29.27 -8.18 2.78
C PRO A 45 -30.34 -7.43 2.01
N LYS A 46 -31.08 -8.17 1.21
CA LYS A 46 -32.17 -7.57 0.46
C LYS A 46 -33.28 -7.19 1.38
N ARG A 47 -33.88 -6.01 1.08
CA ARG A 47 -34.94 -5.58 1.89
C ARG A 47 -36.08 -6.50 1.93
N SER A 48 -36.43 -7.10 0.83
CA SER A 48 -37.57 -8.00 0.80
C SER A 48 -37.40 -9.20 1.72
N GLY A 49 -36.17 -9.55 2.02
CA GLY A 49 -35.95 -10.66 2.90
C GLY A 49 -35.83 -10.28 4.35
N TYR A 50 -35.98 -9.02 4.64
CA TYR A 50 -35.77 -8.56 5.99
C TYR A 50 -36.90 -8.97 6.91
N ARG A 51 -36.54 -9.43 8.11
CA ARG A 51 -37.53 -9.73 9.13
C ARG A 51 -37.17 -8.94 10.32
N ARG A 52 -38.15 -8.38 10.99
CA ARG A 52 -37.85 -7.59 12.13
C ARG A 52 -37.16 -8.43 13.18
N GLY A 53 -36.34 -7.85 13.94
CA GLY A 53 -35.62 -8.52 14.97
C GLY A 53 -34.42 -9.31 14.54
N LYS A 54 -34.15 -9.33 13.26
CA LYS A 54 -33.02 -10.09 12.80
C LYS A 54 -31.77 -9.29 12.88
N THR A 55 -30.94 -9.62 13.80
CA THR A 55 -29.66 -8.95 13.91
C THR A 55 -28.54 -9.77 13.32
N CYS A 56 -28.81 -11.02 13.02
CA CYS A 56 -27.76 -11.88 12.46
C CYS A 56 -27.30 -11.38 11.11
N ASP A 57 -28.06 -10.50 10.48
CA ASP A 57 -27.66 -9.96 9.18
C ASP A 57 -26.39 -9.15 9.25
N GLN A 58 -26.15 -8.50 10.37
CA GLN A 58 -24.91 -7.76 10.51
C GLN A 58 -23.71 -8.67 10.51
N ARG A 59 -23.82 -9.78 11.19
CA ARG A 59 -22.73 -10.73 11.24
C ARG A 59 -22.49 -11.33 9.86
N ALA A 60 -23.58 -11.68 9.17
CA ALA A 60 -23.47 -12.24 7.83
C ALA A 60 -22.85 -11.24 6.86
N PHE A 61 -23.23 -9.96 7.00
CA PHE A 61 -22.65 -8.91 6.18
C PHE A 61 -21.14 -8.81 6.43
N LEU A 62 -20.73 -8.80 7.69
CA LEU A 62 -19.32 -8.69 8.01
C LEU A 62 -18.53 -9.89 7.50
N GLU A 63 -19.12 -11.07 7.56
CA GLU A 63 -18.48 -12.24 7.02
C GLU A 63 -18.28 -12.12 5.53
N ARG A 64 -19.31 -11.73 4.81
CA ARG A 64 -19.19 -11.57 3.37
C ARG A 64 -18.20 -10.46 3.03
N TYR A 65 -18.19 -9.39 3.81
CA TYR A 65 -17.26 -8.30 3.59
C TYR A 65 -15.81 -8.81 3.73
N ARG A 66 -15.56 -9.54 4.82
CA ARG A 66 -14.22 -10.06 5.06
C ARG A 66 -13.78 -11.04 3.99
N MET A 67 -14.69 -11.89 3.54
CA MET A 67 -14.35 -12.84 2.51
C MET A 67 -14.03 -12.17 1.19
N ASN A 68 -14.80 -11.16 0.85
CA ASN A 68 -14.54 -10.43 -0.38
C ASN A 68 -13.25 -9.64 -0.30
N LEU A 69 -12.98 -9.04 0.84
CA LEU A 69 -11.74 -8.30 1.02
C LEU A 69 -10.55 -9.22 0.90
N ALA A 70 -10.63 -10.41 1.51
CA ALA A 70 -9.54 -11.37 1.43
C ALA A 70 -9.32 -11.83 -0.01
N ALA A 71 -10.40 -12.04 -0.74
CA ALA A 71 -10.28 -12.49 -2.13
C ALA A 71 -9.67 -11.40 -3.01
N ILE A 72 -10.14 -10.17 -2.86
CA ILE A 72 -9.61 -9.06 -3.65
C ILE A 72 -8.15 -8.81 -3.31
N SER A 73 -7.82 -8.85 -2.03
CA SER A 73 -6.44 -8.66 -1.60
C SER A 73 -5.55 -9.77 -2.13
N ALA A 74 -6.04 -11.00 -2.13
CA ALA A 74 -5.26 -12.12 -2.63
C ALA A 74 -4.95 -11.97 -4.10
N GLU A 75 -5.86 -11.41 -4.88
CA GLU A 75 -5.62 -11.16 -6.29
C GLU A 75 -4.46 -10.21 -6.51
N ARG A 76 -4.29 -9.25 -5.61
CA ARG A 76 -3.25 -8.25 -5.77
C ARG A 76 -2.00 -8.56 -4.97
N GLN A 77 -2.03 -9.65 -4.18
CA GLN A 77 -0.92 -9.96 -3.29
C GLN A 77 0.42 -10.13 -4.02
N PRO A 78 0.48 -10.80 -5.16
CA PRO A 78 1.78 -10.90 -5.85
C PRO A 78 2.37 -9.55 -6.22
N GLU A 79 1.52 -8.62 -6.64
CA GLU A 79 1.94 -7.28 -6.96
C GLU A 79 2.44 -6.55 -5.73
N ILE A 80 1.68 -6.65 -4.65
CA ILE A 80 2.03 -6.01 -3.39
C ILE A 80 3.37 -6.56 -2.89
N ASP A 81 3.55 -7.87 -2.96
CA ASP A 81 4.78 -8.50 -2.52
C ASP A 81 5.97 -8.04 -3.35
N ALA A 82 5.79 -7.96 -4.66
CA ALA A 82 6.88 -7.54 -5.53
C ALA A 82 7.28 -6.09 -5.24
N LEU A 83 6.29 -5.22 -5.05
CA LEU A 83 6.57 -3.82 -4.76
C LEU A 83 7.18 -3.65 -3.37
N SER A 84 6.73 -4.46 -2.41
CA SER A 84 7.28 -4.41 -1.07
C SER A 84 8.74 -4.83 -1.05
N ARG A 85 9.07 -5.87 -1.83
CA ARG A 85 10.46 -6.29 -1.94
C ARG A 85 11.31 -5.23 -2.62
N LYS A 86 10.74 -4.58 -3.64
CA LYS A 86 11.44 -3.51 -4.32
C LYS A 86 11.71 -2.35 -3.35
N LEU A 87 10.70 -2.01 -2.55
CA LEU A 87 10.83 -0.93 -1.58
C LEU A 87 11.94 -1.25 -0.58
N ALA A 88 11.98 -2.50 -0.10
CA ALA A 88 13.01 -2.90 0.85
C ALA A 88 14.40 -2.79 0.24
N ARG A 89 14.54 -3.18 -1.03
CA ARG A 89 15.83 -3.06 -1.71
C ARG A 89 16.22 -1.60 -1.87
N GLN A 90 15.24 -0.74 -2.18
CA GLN A 90 15.51 0.68 -2.31
C GLN A 90 15.94 1.29 -0.98
N ASP A 91 15.28 0.89 0.10
CA ASP A 91 15.65 1.38 1.42
C ASP A 91 17.07 0.96 1.78
N CYS A 92 17.41 -0.29 1.50
CA CYS A 92 18.75 -0.77 1.77
C CYS A 92 19.80 -0.03 0.93
N ALA A 93 19.46 0.21 -0.33
CA ALA A 93 20.39 0.90 -1.21
C ALA A 93 20.62 2.35 -0.75
N ILE A 94 19.54 3.01 -0.33
CA ILE A 94 19.65 4.38 0.14
C ILE A 94 20.48 4.43 1.43
N ALA A 95 20.23 3.51 2.35
CA ALA A 95 20.98 3.48 3.59
C ALA A 95 22.46 3.24 3.34
N ALA A 96 22.76 2.30 2.44
CA ALA A 96 24.14 2.01 2.11
C ALA A 96 24.81 3.18 1.42
N PHE A 97 24.08 3.87 0.56
CA PHE A 97 24.62 5.03 -0.14
C PHE A 97 24.96 6.14 0.86
N ARG A 98 24.05 6.39 1.78
CA ARG A 98 24.28 7.41 2.79
C ARG A 98 25.49 7.08 3.66
N GLU A 99 25.58 5.83 4.05
CA GLU A 99 26.69 5.41 4.87
C GLU A 99 28.00 5.53 4.12
N ARG A 100 28.03 5.10 2.86
CA ARG A 100 29.24 5.13 2.07
C ARG A 100 29.75 6.57 1.87
N HIS A 101 28.84 7.53 1.82
CA HIS A 101 29.21 8.90 1.58
C HIS A 101 29.09 9.74 2.85
N CYS A 102 28.90 9.12 3.99
CA CYS A 102 28.83 9.80 5.28
C CYS A 102 27.82 10.92 5.29
N ILE A 103 26.66 10.68 4.76
CA ILE A 103 25.62 11.68 4.72
C ILE A 103 24.77 11.57 5.96
N ASP A 104 24.82 12.63 6.81
CA ASP A 104 24.05 12.61 7.98
C ASP A 104 22.75 13.31 7.84
N TRP A 105 22.62 14.04 6.80
CA TRP A 105 21.41 14.74 6.62
C TRP A 105 20.35 13.75 6.21
N PRO A 106 19.21 13.94 6.42
CA PRO A 106 18.59 15.06 7.11
C PRO A 106 18.45 14.89 8.58
N ARG A 107 19.16 13.95 9.15
CA ARG A 107 19.05 13.81 10.46
C ARG A 107 19.48 14.98 11.12
N ALA A 108 20.20 15.76 10.59
CA ALA A 108 20.70 16.96 11.17
C ALA A 108 19.61 17.86 11.65
N ALA A 109 18.47 17.66 11.25
CA ALA A 109 17.43 18.61 11.62
C ALA A 109 17.21 18.73 13.11
#